data_de820b488a136051395a63b014827f36
#
_entry.id   de820b488a136051395a63b014827f36
#
_cell.length_a   1.000
_cell.length_b   1.000
_cell.length_c   1.000
_cell.angle_alpha   90.00
_cell.angle_beta   90.00
_cell.angle_gamma   90.00
#
_symmetry.space_group_name_H-M   'P 1'
#
loop_
_entity.id
_entity.type
_entity.pdbx_description
1 polymer ?
#
loop_
_entity_poly.entity_id
_entity_poly.type
_entity_poly.pdbx_seq_one_letter_code
_entity_poly.pdbx_strand_id
1 'polypeptide(L)'
;RMEAAHQAGDVDALTVADIAFHDTVLRASGNPFVPALLGQLSTLLYAMRRETSAFPDVQRHAIHHHKMVLAAIAAGDPATARSTMDAHITQTFEDYEQFLAMSSRSEATAG
;
A
#
# COMPACT_ATOMS: atom_id res chain seq x y z
N ARG A 1 7.79 8.60 -7.24
CA ARG A 1 6.94 9.55 -6.47
C ARG A 1 6.87 9.18 -5.00
N MET A 2 6.69 7.91 -4.66
CA MET A 2 6.65 7.47 -3.26
C MET A 2 7.96 7.72 -2.53
N GLU A 3 9.10 7.49 -3.17
CA GLU A 3 10.40 7.74 -2.56
C GLU A 3 10.60 9.21 -2.20
N ALA A 4 10.26 10.12 -3.10
CA ALA A 4 10.35 11.54 -2.85
C ALA A 4 9.43 11.98 -1.71
N ALA A 5 8.20 11.47 -1.69
CA ALA A 5 7.25 11.74 -0.62
C ALA A 5 7.73 11.18 0.73
N HIS A 6 8.32 9.98 0.72
CA HIS A 6 8.89 9.37 1.92
C HIS A 6 10.04 10.21 2.49
N GLN A 7 10.96 10.65 1.63
CA GLN A 7 12.10 11.49 2.04
C GLN A 7 11.66 12.85 2.59
N ALA A 8 10.56 13.38 2.02
CA ALA A 8 10.00 14.66 2.47
C ALA A 8 9.12 14.54 3.72
N GLY A 9 8.79 13.33 4.14
CA GLY A 9 7.85 13.11 5.25
C GLY A 9 6.42 13.49 4.91
N ASP A 10 6.06 13.50 3.62
CA ASP A 10 4.74 13.90 3.13
C ASP A 10 3.83 12.67 3.01
N VAL A 11 3.08 12.39 4.07
CA VAL A 11 2.20 11.21 4.15
C VAL A 11 1.06 11.28 3.12
N ASP A 12 0.52 12.47 2.88
CA ASP A 12 -0.58 12.62 1.90
C ASP A 12 -0.08 12.33 0.49
N ALA A 13 1.06 12.90 0.10
CA ALA A 13 1.65 12.66 -1.21
C ALA A 13 2.03 11.19 -1.39
N LEU A 14 2.55 10.55 -0.33
CA LEU A 14 2.89 9.13 -0.36
C LEU A 14 1.63 8.28 -0.56
N THR A 15 0.56 8.57 0.16
CA THR A 15 -0.72 7.84 0.07
C THR A 15 -1.31 7.96 -1.34
N VAL A 16 -1.31 9.15 -1.92
CA VAL A 16 -1.78 9.37 -3.29
C VAL A 16 -0.95 8.56 -4.29
N ALA A 17 0.37 8.55 -4.15
CA ALA A 17 1.25 7.79 -5.03
C ALA A 17 1.05 6.28 -4.89
N ASP A 18 0.84 5.79 -3.66
CA ASP A 18 0.54 4.38 -3.39
C ASP A 18 -0.76 3.93 -4.07
N ILE A 19 -1.82 4.71 -3.91
CA ILE A 19 -3.10 4.43 -4.54
C ILE A 19 -2.98 4.44 -6.06
N ALA A 20 -2.27 5.41 -6.62
CA ALA A 20 -2.04 5.49 -8.06
C ALA A 20 -1.29 4.28 -8.60
N PHE A 21 -0.30 3.78 -7.85
CA PHE A 21 0.44 2.57 -8.21
C PHE A 21 -0.50 1.37 -8.32
N HIS A 22 -1.30 1.12 -7.29
CA HIS A 22 -2.22 -0.01 -7.26
C HIS A 22 -3.30 0.11 -8.34
N ASP A 23 -3.85 1.31 -8.55
CA ASP A 23 -4.84 1.55 -9.59
C ASP A 23 -4.28 1.24 -10.99
N THR A 24 -3.05 1.67 -11.25
CA THR A 24 -2.39 1.41 -12.52
C THR A 24 -2.18 -0.09 -12.76
N VAL A 25 -1.73 -0.82 -11.75
CA VAL A 25 -1.54 -2.28 -11.84
C VAL A 25 -2.89 -2.98 -12.08
N LEU A 26 -3.94 -2.59 -11.37
CA LEU A 26 -5.26 -3.18 -11.52
C LEU A 26 -5.85 -2.92 -12.91
N ARG A 27 -5.69 -1.71 -13.44
CA ARG A 27 -6.15 -1.39 -14.80
C ARG A 27 -5.39 -2.18 -15.85
N ALA A 28 -4.09 -2.36 -15.66
CA ALA A 28 -3.25 -3.14 -16.56
C ALA A 28 -3.63 -4.63 -16.59
N SER A 29 -4.30 -5.13 -15.55
CA SER A 29 -4.75 -6.53 -15.49
C SER A 29 -5.83 -6.87 -16.52
N GLY A 30 -6.50 -5.86 -17.07
CA GLY A 30 -7.55 -6.05 -18.09
C GLY A 30 -8.92 -6.44 -17.51
N ASN A 31 -9.06 -6.52 -16.18
CA ASN A 31 -10.35 -6.82 -15.56
C ASN A 31 -11.02 -5.52 -15.11
N PRO A 32 -12.07 -5.05 -15.82
CA PRO A 32 -12.70 -3.76 -15.51
C PRO A 32 -13.51 -3.76 -14.21
N PHE A 33 -13.89 -4.93 -13.70
CA PHE A 33 -14.71 -5.01 -12.49
C PHE A 33 -13.93 -4.63 -11.24
N VAL A 34 -12.65 -5.00 -11.17
CA VAL A 34 -11.84 -4.73 -9.95
C VAL A 34 -11.62 -3.23 -9.73
N PRO A 35 -11.14 -2.44 -10.72
CA PRO A 35 -11.04 -0.99 -10.53
C PRO A 35 -12.37 -0.31 -10.25
N ALA A 36 -13.46 -0.77 -10.91
CA ALA A 36 -14.78 -0.19 -10.69
C ALA A 36 -15.28 -0.43 -9.26
N LEU A 37 -15.09 -1.63 -8.72
CA LEU A 37 -15.46 -1.97 -7.36
C LEU A 37 -14.64 -1.17 -6.34
N LEU A 38 -13.33 -1.12 -6.50
CA LEU A 38 -12.45 -0.39 -5.59
C LEU A 38 -12.67 1.11 -5.65
N GLY A 39 -13.08 1.64 -6.81
CA GLY A 39 -13.42 3.04 -6.96
C GLY A 39 -14.57 3.48 -6.06
N GLN A 40 -15.53 2.59 -5.82
CA GLN A 40 -16.64 2.87 -4.91
C GLN A 40 -16.22 2.87 -3.43
N LEU A 41 -15.10 2.25 -3.11
CA LEU A 41 -14.54 2.21 -1.76
C LEU A 41 -13.39 3.21 -1.59
N SER A 42 -13.21 4.12 -2.53
CA SER A 42 -12.02 4.97 -2.61
C SER A 42 -11.80 5.82 -1.36
N THR A 43 -12.85 6.39 -0.80
CA THR A 43 -12.74 7.22 0.42
C THR A 43 -12.27 6.40 1.61
N LEU A 44 -12.84 5.21 1.79
CA LEU A 44 -12.45 4.31 2.87
C LEU A 44 -11.02 3.81 2.69
N LEU A 45 -10.67 3.40 1.47
CA LEU A 45 -9.32 2.91 1.17
C LEU A 45 -8.27 4.00 1.37
N TYR A 46 -8.58 5.23 0.97
CA TYR A 46 -7.69 6.36 1.21
C TYR A 46 -7.43 6.56 2.71
N ALA A 47 -8.50 6.58 3.50
CA ALA A 47 -8.40 6.79 4.95
C ALA A 47 -7.55 5.69 5.61
N MET A 48 -7.80 4.42 5.27
CA MET A 48 -7.07 3.29 5.81
C MET A 48 -5.59 3.33 5.43
N ARG A 49 -5.30 3.58 4.16
CA ARG A 49 -3.92 3.66 3.67
C ARG A 49 -3.16 4.82 4.29
N ARG A 50 -3.82 5.95 4.46
CA ARG A 50 -3.21 7.12 5.08
C ARG A 50 -2.83 6.84 6.54
N GLU A 51 -3.69 6.17 7.28
CA GLU A 51 -3.40 5.82 8.69
C GLU A 51 -2.19 4.92 8.82
N THR A 52 -2.11 3.85 8.02
CA THR A 52 -0.98 2.93 8.05
C THR A 52 0.28 3.54 7.46
N SER A 53 0.15 4.35 6.41
CA SER A 53 1.29 5.00 5.73
C SER A 53 1.90 6.15 6.54
N ALA A 54 1.33 6.51 7.68
CA ALA A 54 1.94 7.49 8.58
C ALA A 54 3.24 6.98 9.22
N PHE A 55 3.47 5.67 9.24
CA PHE A 55 4.64 5.06 9.86
C PHE A 55 5.77 4.88 8.84
N PRO A 56 6.98 5.40 9.11
CA PRO A 56 8.10 5.29 8.17
C PRO A 56 8.45 3.85 7.78
N ASP A 57 8.34 2.90 8.69
CA ASP A 57 8.62 1.49 8.39
C ASP A 57 7.63 0.92 7.39
N VAL A 58 6.35 1.25 7.51
CA VAL A 58 5.31 0.84 6.57
C VAL A 58 5.61 1.43 5.19
N GLN A 59 6.02 2.69 5.13
CA GLN A 59 6.39 3.35 3.88
C GLN A 59 7.55 2.62 3.19
N ARG A 60 8.58 2.25 3.95
CA ARG A 60 9.74 1.54 3.41
C ARG A 60 9.35 0.16 2.87
N HIS A 61 8.50 -0.58 3.60
CA HIS A 61 8.00 -1.88 3.14
C HIS A 61 7.25 -1.74 1.82
N ALA A 62 6.36 -0.77 1.73
CA ALA A 62 5.56 -0.55 0.53
C ALA A 62 6.44 -0.19 -0.67
N ILE A 63 7.36 0.73 -0.51
CA ILE A 63 8.27 1.16 -1.58
C ILE A 63 9.11 -0.03 -2.07
N HIS A 64 9.66 -0.81 -1.15
CA HIS A 64 10.46 -2.00 -1.49
C HIS A 64 9.65 -3.00 -2.32
N HIS A 65 8.45 -3.36 -1.86
CA HIS A 65 7.60 -4.31 -2.56
C HIS A 65 7.12 -3.79 -3.91
N HIS A 66 6.76 -2.50 -4.00
CA HIS A 66 6.38 -1.90 -5.28
C HIS A 66 7.50 -1.99 -6.31
N LYS A 67 8.74 -1.76 -5.91
CA LYS A 67 9.90 -1.89 -6.79
C LYS A 67 10.07 -3.33 -7.30
N MET A 68 9.88 -4.31 -6.41
CA MET A 68 9.97 -5.71 -6.79
C MET A 68 8.88 -6.12 -7.76
N VAL A 69 7.65 -5.65 -7.55
CA VAL A 69 6.54 -5.91 -8.48
C VAL A 69 6.82 -5.30 -9.85
N LEU A 70 7.27 -4.05 -9.88
CA LEU A 70 7.60 -3.37 -11.13
C LEU A 70 8.73 -4.08 -11.88
N ALA A 71 9.77 -4.53 -11.18
CA ALA A 71 10.86 -5.26 -11.79
C ALA A 71 10.38 -6.58 -12.41
N ALA A 72 9.50 -7.30 -11.74
CA ALA A 72 8.92 -8.54 -12.26
C ALA A 72 8.06 -8.30 -13.49
N ILE A 73 7.25 -7.23 -13.49
CA ILE A 73 6.43 -6.85 -14.64
C ILE A 73 7.33 -6.48 -15.83
N ALA A 74 8.36 -5.68 -15.60
CA ALA A 74 9.30 -5.27 -16.65
C ALA A 74 10.06 -6.45 -17.23
N ALA A 75 10.34 -7.47 -16.43
CA ALA A 75 11.01 -8.69 -16.87
C ALA A 75 10.06 -9.67 -17.58
N GLY A 76 8.76 -9.40 -17.60
CA GLY A 76 7.77 -10.29 -18.18
C GLY A 76 7.60 -11.58 -17.37
N ASP A 77 7.78 -11.53 -16.06
CA ASP A 77 7.70 -12.67 -15.15
C ASP A 77 6.41 -12.62 -14.32
N PRO A 78 5.29 -13.17 -14.81
CA PRO A 78 4.02 -13.09 -14.12
C PRO A 78 4.00 -13.86 -12.79
N ALA A 79 4.73 -14.97 -12.71
CA ALA A 79 4.77 -15.76 -11.47
C ALA A 79 5.43 -14.97 -10.33
N THR A 80 6.57 -14.33 -10.61
CA THR A 80 7.26 -13.49 -9.63
C THR A 80 6.45 -12.24 -9.28
N ALA A 81 5.82 -11.60 -10.26
CA ALA A 81 4.96 -10.44 -10.02
C ALA A 81 3.81 -10.81 -9.07
N ARG A 82 3.19 -11.96 -9.29
CA ARG A 82 2.10 -12.44 -8.44
C ARG A 82 2.56 -12.74 -7.03
N SER A 83 3.65 -13.50 -6.87
CA SER A 83 4.15 -13.86 -5.54
C SER A 83 4.64 -12.65 -4.77
N THR A 84 5.24 -11.67 -5.44
CA THR A 84 5.70 -10.43 -4.80
C THR A 84 4.52 -9.56 -4.36
N MET A 85 3.48 -9.45 -5.18
CA MET A 85 2.27 -8.72 -4.80
C MET A 85 1.57 -9.41 -3.62
N ASP A 86 1.52 -10.73 -3.60
CA ASP A 86 0.96 -11.49 -2.50
C ASP A 86 1.72 -11.21 -1.20
N ALA A 87 3.04 -11.22 -1.26
CA ALA A 87 3.90 -10.88 -0.11
C ALA A 87 3.66 -9.44 0.36
N HIS A 88 3.46 -8.50 -0.58
CA HIS A 88 3.17 -7.11 -0.28
C HIS A 88 1.84 -6.96 0.49
N ILE A 89 0.80 -7.61 0.01
CA ILE A 89 -0.52 -7.56 0.66
C ILE A 89 -0.45 -8.19 2.06
N THR A 90 0.26 -9.30 2.22
CA THR A 90 0.47 -9.94 3.51
C THR A 90 1.20 -9.01 4.48
N GLN A 91 2.27 -8.36 4.03
CA GLN A 91 3.02 -7.41 4.85
C GLN A 91 2.15 -6.23 5.25
N THR A 92 1.34 -5.71 4.34
CA THR A 92 0.41 -4.60 4.62
C THR A 92 -0.59 -4.99 5.69
N PHE A 93 -1.10 -6.22 5.64
CA PHE A 93 -2.03 -6.74 6.64
C PHE A 93 -1.36 -6.85 8.01
N GLU A 94 -0.14 -7.35 8.09
CA GLU A 94 0.64 -7.43 9.32
C GLU A 94 0.92 -6.05 9.90
N ASP A 95 1.28 -5.09 9.07
CA ASP A 95 1.51 -3.71 9.48
C ASP A 95 0.22 -3.10 10.06
N TYR A 96 -0.92 -3.38 9.45
CA TYR A 96 -2.21 -2.90 9.93
C TYR A 96 -2.57 -3.53 11.29
N GLU A 97 -2.30 -4.82 11.48
CA GLU A 97 -2.50 -5.48 12.78
C GLU A 97 -1.66 -4.84 13.87
N GLN A 98 -0.40 -4.51 13.58
CA GLN A 98 0.48 -3.82 14.52
C GLN A 98 -0.04 -2.42 14.84
N PHE A 99 -0.55 -1.71 13.84
CA PHE A 99 -1.18 -0.40 14.03
C PHE A 99 -2.36 -0.49 15.00
N LEU A 100 -3.25 -1.46 14.81
CA LEU A 100 -4.40 -1.67 15.69
C LEU A 100 -3.95 -2.00 17.12
N ALA A 101 -2.93 -2.83 17.29
CA ALA A 101 -2.40 -3.18 18.60
C ALA A 101 -1.81 -1.97 19.32
N MET A 102 -1.09 -1.11 18.61
CA MET A 102 -0.54 0.12 19.15
C MET A 102 -1.63 1.09 19.56
N SER A 103 -2.68 1.24 18.76
CA SER A 103 -3.82 2.10 19.06
C SER A 103 -4.55 1.62 20.33
N SER A 104 -4.77 0.31 20.46
CA SER A 104 -5.38 -0.28 21.65
C SER A 104 -4.55 -0.02 22.92
N ARG A 105 -3.23 -0.14 22.84
CA ARG A 105 -2.33 0.14 23.96
C ARG A 105 -2.38 1.62 24.36
N SER A 106 -2.41 2.51 23.37
CA SER A 106 -2.49 3.95 23.61
C SER A 106 -3.80 4.31 24.33
N GLU A 107 -4.92 3.73 23.90
CA GLU A 107 -6.22 3.92 24.56
C GLU A 107 -6.21 3.39 25.99
N ALA A 108 -5.62 2.22 26.21
CA ALA A 108 -5.51 1.63 27.55
C ALA A 108 -4.68 2.46 28.49
N THR A 109 -3.60 3.11 28.00
CA THR A 109 -2.75 3.98 28.83
C THR A 109 -3.35 5.37 29.05
N ALA A 110 -4.21 5.84 28.16
CA ALA A 110 -4.89 7.13 28.29
C ALA A 110 -6.09 7.07 29.25
N GLY A 111 -6.59 5.88 29.49
CA GLY A 111 -7.71 5.65 30.41
C GLY A 111 -7.25 5.46 31.82
#